data_d57386da49f63049fa27491132ee4034
#
_entry.id   d57386da49f63049fa27491132ee4034
#
_cell.length_a   1.000
_cell.length_b   1.000
_cell.length_c   1.000
_cell.angle_alpha   90.00
_cell.angle_beta   90.00
_cell.angle_gamma   90.00
#
_symmetry.space_group_name_H-M   'P 1'
#
loop_
_entity.id
_entity.type
_entity.pdbx_description
1 polymer ?
#
loop_
_entity_poly.entity_id
_entity_poly.type
_entity_poly.pdbx_seq_one_letter_code
_entity_poly.pdbx_strand_id
1 'polypeptide(L)'
;KMSWYEELMNILKKIDEVQSGFDKEKYSVSSISGNIMDQVYAGTYMERTRIGIKEIDTALNWGIPKWSVTTIGAYSNTGKSKFAYFLASNFLKQWKKVLFFNLEVPKETALKNILASYSGDHADYSNDVWDYLEKYTELPLTVVDDKWDWESIKIFAQSCEADVIFLDFVQNIEIQGDGIYEQTSKLAKRIQRFAIENSVTIISISQLSNDGARWYKAGDIIPMKWGGELVASSDICLMLQNDQTNGRLINLTIAKNKFGRKEDTFWLSVDYKNNIFTLIDANVPKSFVK
;
A
#
# COMPACT_ATOMS: atom_id res chain seq x y z
N LYS A 1 2.54 -48.52 -12.59
CA LYS A 1 3.31 -47.61 -13.50
C LYS A 1 2.33 -47.22 -14.60
N MET A 2 1.99 -45.94 -14.66
CA MET A 2 1.22 -45.36 -15.79
C MET A 2 1.99 -45.65 -17.09
N SER A 3 1.31 -46.05 -18.16
CA SER A 3 1.97 -46.25 -19.44
C SER A 3 2.39 -44.88 -20.01
N TRP A 4 3.47 -44.89 -20.82
CA TRP A 4 3.90 -43.66 -21.51
C TRP A 4 2.79 -43.00 -22.33
N TYR A 5 1.82 -43.81 -22.80
CA TYR A 5 0.64 -43.32 -23.51
C TYR A 5 -0.32 -42.54 -22.61
N GLU A 6 -0.55 -42.99 -21.38
CA GLU A 6 -1.37 -42.30 -20.40
C GLU A 6 -0.72 -40.98 -19.95
N GLU A 7 0.61 -40.95 -19.79
CA GLU A 7 1.37 -39.72 -19.54
C GLU A 7 1.25 -38.74 -20.70
N LEU A 8 1.42 -39.22 -21.95
CA LEU A 8 1.27 -38.38 -23.13
C LEU A 8 -0.15 -37.80 -23.26
N MET A 9 -1.18 -38.62 -23.05
CA MET A 9 -2.57 -38.17 -23.09
C MET A 9 -2.89 -37.14 -22.02
N ASN A 10 -2.32 -37.29 -20.80
CA ASN A 10 -2.45 -36.28 -19.74
C ASN A 10 -1.74 -34.97 -20.08
N ILE A 11 -0.59 -35.03 -20.73
CA ILE A 11 0.13 -33.83 -21.22
C ILE A 11 -0.69 -33.12 -22.31
N LEU A 12 -1.19 -33.89 -23.30
CA LEU A 12 -2.00 -33.35 -24.38
C LEU A 12 -3.29 -32.70 -23.85
N LYS A 13 -3.95 -33.35 -22.89
CA LYS A 13 -5.14 -32.81 -22.23
C LYS A 13 -4.83 -31.50 -21.50
N LYS A 14 -3.71 -31.42 -20.78
CA LYS A 14 -3.26 -30.17 -20.15
C LYS A 14 -2.92 -29.07 -21.15
N ILE A 15 -2.35 -29.42 -22.30
CA ILE A 15 -2.06 -28.46 -23.39
C ILE A 15 -3.37 -27.95 -23.97
N ASP A 16 -4.35 -28.81 -24.17
CA ASP A 16 -5.67 -28.44 -24.71
C ASP A 16 -6.45 -27.57 -23.71
N GLU A 17 -6.39 -27.90 -22.41
CA GLU A 17 -6.92 -27.05 -21.32
C GLU A 17 -6.25 -25.67 -21.26
N VAL A 18 -4.95 -25.61 -21.48
CA VAL A 18 -4.20 -24.34 -21.58
C VAL A 18 -4.56 -23.57 -22.86
N GLN A 19 -4.71 -24.26 -23.99
CA GLN A 19 -5.06 -23.62 -25.27
C GLN A 19 -6.53 -23.17 -25.30
N SER A 20 -7.45 -23.93 -24.71
CA SER A 20 -8.87 -23.53 -24.57
C SER A 20 -9.07 -22.40 -23.57
N GLY A 21 -8.14 -22.22 -22.61
CA GLY A 21 -8.12 -21.09 -21.68
C GLY A 21 -7.63 -19.77 -22.31
N PHE A 22 -7.07 -19.82 -23.54
CA PHE A 22 -6.69 -18.62 -24.28
C PHE A 22 -7.88 -18.09 -25.12
N ASP A 23 -8.81 -17.45 -24.46
CA ASP A 23 -9.85 -16.68 -25.14
C ASP A 23 -9.23 -15.42 -25.77
N LYS A 24 -8.84 -15.54 -27.05
CA LYS A 24 -8.25 -14.42 -27.80
C LYS A 24 -9.21 -13.23 -27.93
N GLU A 25 -10.51 -13.47 -27.90
CA GLU A 25 -11.53 -12.41 -27.98
C GLU A 25 -11.45 -11.49 -26.76
N LYS A 26 -11.13 -12.03 -25.58
CA LYS A 26 -10.93 -11.24 -24.35
C LYS A 26 -9.87 -10.15 -24.50
N TYR A 27 -8.87 -10.36 -25.38
CA TYR A 27 -7.76 -9.41 -25.63
C TYR A 27 -7.96 -8.57 -26.87
N SER A 28 -9.11 -8.66 -27.52
CA SER A 28 -9.44 -7.83 -28.68
C SER A 28 -9.72 -6.39 -28.27
N VAL A 29 -9.45 -5.44 -29.18
CA VAL A 29 -9.77 -4.02 -28.95
C VAL A 29 -11.26 -3.84 -28.65
N SER A 30 -12.13 -4.59 -29.36
CA SER A 30 -13.59 -4.53 -29.15
C SER A 30 -13.99 -4.92 -27.73
N SER A 31 -13.46 -6.07 -27.23
CA SER A 31 -13.76 -6.54 -25.87
C SER A 31 -13.21 -5.59 -24.80
N ILE A 32 -11.96 -5.12 -24.97
CA ILE A 32 -11.34 -4.17 -24.04
C ILE A 32 -12.10 -2.84 -24.04
N SER A 33 -12.49 -2.32 -25.21
CA SER A 33 -13.28 -1.10 -25.31
C SER A 33 -14.65 -1.24 -24.66
N GLY A 34 -15.32 -2.38 -24.85
CA GLY A 34 -16.58 -2.69 -24.15
C GLY A 34 -16.43 -2.62 -22.63
N ASN A 35 -15.42 -3.28 -22.09
CA ASN A 35 -15.13 -3.25 -20.66
C ASN A 35 -14.84 -1.83 -20.13
N ILE A 36 -14.12 -1.01 -20.91
CA ILE A 36 -13.87 0.39 -20.57
C ILE A 36 -15.18 1.18 -20.54
N MET A 37 -16.05 0.99 -21.53
CA MET A 37 -17.34 1.67 -21.57
C MET A 37 -18.22 1.29 -20.39
N ASP A 38 -18.27 0.00 -20.02
CA ASP A 38 -19.02 -0.47 -18.85
C ASP A 38 -18.51 0.18 -17.56
N GLN A 39 -17.18 0.28 -17.39
CA GLN A 39 -16.59 0.97 -16.25
C GLN A 39 -16.90 2.48 -16.25
N VAL A 40 -16.91 3.14 -17.39
CA VAL A 40 -17.28 4.56 -17.51
C VAL A 40 -18.74 4.76 -17.13
N TYR A 41 -19.66 3.92 -17.63
CA TYR A 41 -21.08 3.99 -17.26
C TYR A 41 -21.32 3.70 -15.77
N ALA A 42 -20.56 2.76 -15.18
CA ALA A 42 -20.61 2.47 -13.75
C ALA A 42 -19.91 3.53 -12.88
N GLY A 43 -19.22 4.50 -13.46
CA GLY A 43 -18.42 5.50 -12.72
C GLY A 43 -17.17 4.94 -12.04
N THR A 44 -16.74 3.73 -12.41
CA THR A 44 -15.58 3.04 -11.81
C THR A 44 -14.32 3.12 -12.67
N TYR A 45 -14.41 3.72 -13.86
CA TYR A 45 -13.27 3.88 -14.74
C TYR A 45 -12.22 4.79 -14.11
N MET A 46 -11.00 4.28 -13.98
CA MET A 46 -9.89 4.95 -13.29
C MET A 46 -10.22 5.36 -11.85
N GLU A 47 -10.94 4.52 -11.13
CA GLU A 47 -11.23 4.73 -9.70
C GLU A 47 -9.94 4.98 -8.91
N ARG A 48 -9.95 6.03 -8.07
CA ARG A 48 -8.82 6.45 -7.25
C ARG A 48 -9.24 6.64 -5.80
N THR A 49 -8.34 6.31 -4.89
CA THR A 49 -8.52 6.52 -3.46
C THR A 49 -7.65 7.71 -3.02
N ARG A 50 -8.27 8.71 -2.43
CA ARG A 50 -7.58 9.94 -2.01
C ARG A 50 -6.82 9.74 -0.72
N ILE A 51 -5.59 10.26 -0.66
CA ILE A 51 -4.78 10.32 0.57
C ILE A 51 -5.47 11.18 1.64
N GLY A 52 -6.22 12.20 1.21
CA GLY A 52 -6.93 13.12 2.10
C GLY A 52 -6.18 14.42 2.37
N ILE A 53 -5.11 14.68 1.65
CA ILE A 53 -4.39 15.97 1.61
C ILE A 53 -4.46 16.44 0.15
N LYS A 54 -5.22 17.50 -0.09
CA LYS A 54 -5.59 17.98 -1.44
C LYS A 54 -4.41 18.18 -2.38
N GLU A 55 -3.32 18.75 -1.89
CA GLU A 55 -2.14 19.07 -2.67
C GLU A 55 -1.40 17.79 -3.09
N ILE A 56 -1.31 16.82 -2.20
CA ILE A 56 -0.72 15.50 -2.48
C ILE A 56 -1.64 14.74 -3.45
N ASP A 57 -2.94 14.75 -3.23
CA ASP A 57 -3.91 14.12 -4.13
C ASP A 57 -3.83 14.72 -5.53
N THR A 58 -3.66 16.04 -5.63
CA THR A 58 -3.47 16.73 -6.92
C THR A 58 -2.18 16.29 -7.62
N ALA A 59 -1.08 16.19 -6.89
CA ALA A 59 0.20 15.71 -7.44
C ALA A 59 0.14 14.24 -7.88
N LEU A 60 -0.70 13.44 -7.21
CA LEU A 60 -0.99 12.04 -7.57
C LEU A 60 -2.08 11.91 -8.64
N ASN A 61 -2.46 13.00 -9.31
CA ASN A 61 -3.56 13.01 -10.26
C ASN A 61 -4.90 12.53 -9.64
N TRP A 62 -5.25 13.14 -8.51
CA TRP A 62 -6.46 12.91 -7.71
C TRP A 62 -6.49 11.61 -6.90
N GLY A 63 -5.32 11.07 -6.54
CA GLY A 63 -5.20 9.96 -5.60
C GLY A 63 -4.55 8.71 -6.16
N ILE A 64 -4.59 7.65 -5.39
CA ILE A 64 -3.98 6.36 -5.69
C ILE A 64 -4.94 5.54 -6.57
N PRO A 65 -4.51 5.07 -7.76
CA PRO A 65 -5.37 4.24 -8.61
C PRO A 65 -5.69 2.90 -7.97
N LYS A 66 -6.90 2.40 -8.20
CA LYS A 66 -7.22 0.98 -7.98
C LYS A 66 -6.26 0.11 -8.78
N TRP A 67 -5.98 -1.13 -8.33
CA TRP A 67 -5.02 -2.07 -8.94
C TRP A 67 -3.53 -1.65 -8.88
N SER A 68 -3.18 -0.61 -8.14
CA SER A 68 -1.80 -0.13 -8.04
C SER A 68 -1.13 -0.45 -6.70
N VAL A 69 0.20 -0.45 -6.71
CA VAL A 69 1.03 -0.58 -5.51
C VAL A 69 1.66 0.75 -5.18
N THR A 70 1.37 1.25 -3.97
CA THR A 70 2.04 2.41 -3.39
C THR A 70 2.97 1.95 -2.28
N THR A 71 4.26 2.24 -2.40
CA THR A 71 5.23 1.95 -1.33
C THR A 71 5.54 3.23 -0.54
N ILE A 72 5.41 3.13 0.78
CA ILE A 72 5.79 4.17 1.73
C ILE A 72 7.14 3.77 2.34
N GLY A 73 8.18 4.51 1.98
CA GLY A 73 9.53 4.35 2.51
C GLY A 73 9.83 5.35 3.62
N ALA A 74 10.40 4.86 4.73
CA ALA A 74 10.85 5.73 5.81
C ALA A 74 11.96 5.08 6.64
N TYR A 75 12.78 5.90 7.27
CA TYR A 75 13.70 5.41 8.30
C TYR A 75 12.96 4.94 9.54
N SER A 76 13.65 4.16 10.38
CA SER A 76 13.09 3.79 11.68
C SER A 76 12.71 5.05 12.47
N ASN A 77 11.61 4.97 13.22
CA ASN A 77 11.09 6.07 14.06
C ASN A 77 10.67 7.36 13.32
N THR A 78 10.51 7.32 11.99
CA THR A 78 9.98 8.46 11.21
C THR A 78 8.46 8.61 11.28
N GLY A 79 7.74 7.60 11.83
CA GLY A 79 6.27 7.62 11.89
C GLY A 79 5.59 6.98 10.67
N LYS A 80 6.28 6.08 9.96
CA LYS A 80 5.72 5.37 8.78
C LYS A 80 4.39 4.67 9.08
N SER A 81 4.32 3.88 10.19
CA SER A 81 3.08 3.20 10.59
C SER A 81 1.98 4.18 10.99
N LYS A 82 2.34 5.31 11.64
CA LYS A 82 1.38 6.37 11.95
C LYS A 82 0.80 7.02 10.69
N PHE A 83 1.62 7.22 9.67
CA PHE A 83 1.14 7.69 8.37
C PHE A 83 0.26 6.64 7.68
N ALA A 84 0.58 5.34 7.81
CA ALA A 84 -0.28 4.27 7.31
C ALA A 84 -1.65 4.25 8.03
N TYR A 85 -1.70 4.46 9.36
CA TYR A 85 -2.95 4.58 10.11
C TYR A 85 -3.78 5.80 9.68
N PHE A 86 -3.11 6.93 9.43
CA PHE A 86 -3.76 8.13 8.86
C PHE A 86 -4.36 7.84 7.48
N LEU A 87 -3.64 7.18 6.59
CA LEU A 87 -4.17 6.80 5.29
C LEU A 87 -5.34 5.84 5.41
N ALA A 88 -5.22 4.80 6.25
CA ALA A 88 -6.30 3.84 6.48
C ALA A 88 -7.58 4.55 6.98
N SER A 89 -7.44 5.50 7.92
CA SER A 89 -8.57 6.29 8.41
C SER A 89 -9.23 7.12 7.31
N ASN A 90 -8.44 7.75 6.45
CA ASN A 90 -8.97 8.54 5.33
C ASN A 90 -9.63 7.69 4.25
N PHE A 91 -9.16 6.46 4.06
CA PHE A 91 -9.80 5.51 3.13
C PHE A 91 -11.13 4.99 3.70
N LEU A 92 -11.20 4.71 5.00
CA LEU A 92 -12.45 4.39 5.69
C LEU A 92 -13.49 5.53 5.59
N LYS A 93 -13.06 6.80 5.69
CA LYS A 93 -13.93 7.98 5.47
C LYS A 93 -14.47 8.07 4.04
N GLN A 94 -13.84 7.39 3.09
CA GLN A 94 -14.31 7.22 1.71
C GLN A 94 -15.08 5.91 1.50
N TRP A 95 -15.47 5.22 2.58
CA TRP A 95 -16.18 3.95 2.57
C TRP A 95 -15.46 2.83 1.82
N LYS A 96 -14.11 2.87 1.78
CA LYS A 96 -13.31 1.78 1.24
C LYS A 96 -13.22 0.65 2.26
N LYS A 97 -13.38 -0.59 1.80
CA LYS A 97 -13.09 -1.79 2.59
C LYS A 97 -11.58 -1.90 2.80
N VAL A 98 -11.12 -1.67 4.02
CA VAL A 98 -9.69 -1.67 4.37
C VAL A 98 -9.32 -2.97 5.06
N LEU A 99 -8.31 -3.65 4.50
CA LEU A 99 -7.66 -4.80 5.13
C LEU A 99 -6.24 -4.39 5.54
N PHE A 100 -5.95 -4.43 6.83
CA PHE A 100 -4.68 -3.97 7.38
C PHE A 100 -3.92 -5.15 8.01
N PHE A 101 -2.87 -5.62 7.34
CA PHE A 101 -1.92 -6.56 7.92
C PHE A 101 -0.87 -5.79 8.71
N ASN A 102 -0.92 -5.92 10.02
CA ASN A 102 0.01 -5.29 10.94
C ASN A 102 0.96 -6.34 11.50
N LEU A 103 2.12 -6.44 10.89
CA LEU A 103 3.12 -7.47 11.16
C LEU A 103 4.24 -6.98 12.13
N GLU A 104 4.02 -5.86 12.81
CA GLU A 104 5.00 -5.28 13.73
C GLU A 104 4.47 -5.20 15.16
N VAL A 105 3.20 -4.84 15.34
CA VAL A 105 2.58 -4.69 16.67
C VAL A 105 1.22 -5.40 16.72
N PRO A 106 0.66 -5.69 17.93
CA PRO A 106 -0.65 -6.34 18.04
C PRO A 106 -1.76 -5.58 17.33
N LYS A 107 -2.74 -6.31 16.77
CA LYS A 107 -3.88 -5.76 16.02
C LYS A 107 -4.69 -4.75 16.81
N GLU A 108 -4.81 -4.94 18.14
CA GLU A 108 -5.50 -4.00 19.03
C GLU A 108 -4.81 -2.63 19.04
N THR A 109 -3.48 -2.63 19.00
CA THR A 109 -2.69 -1.39 18.91
C THR A 109 -2.89 -0.68 17.57
N ALA A 110 -2.91 -1.42 16.47
CA ALA A 110 -3.17 -0.86 15.14
C ALA A 110 -4.59 -0.30 15.06
N LEU A 111 -5.60 -1.09 15.49
CA LEU A 111 -7.00 -0.65 15.53
C LEU A 111 -7.16 0.66 16.31
N LYS A 112 -6.60 0.73 17.52
CA LYS A 112 -6.61 1.94 18.35
C LYS A 112 -6.05 3.15 17.61
N ASN A 113 -4.92 3.01 16.95
CA ASN A 113 -4.27 4.10 16.23
C ASN A 113 -5.07 4.53 14.97
N ILE A 114 -5.67 3.58 14.26
CA ILE A 114 -6.53 3.88 13.11
C ILE A 114 -7.78 4.63 13.57
N LEU A 115 -8.43 4.17 14.64
CA LEU A 115 -9.62 4.82 15.18
C LEU A 115 -9.33 6.21 15.74
N ALA A 116 -8.19 6.42 16.41
CA ALA A 116 -7.74 7.74 16.85
C ALA A 116 -7.60 8.72 15.68
N SER A 117 -7.04 8.25 14.57
CA SER A 117 -6.95 9.04 13.34
C SER A 117 -8.30 9.26 12.66
N TYR A 118 -9.21 8.31 12.75
CA TYR A 118 -10.54 8.39 12.15
C TYR A 118 -11.43 9.39 12.89
N SER A 119 -11.48 9.31 14.23
CA SER A 119 -12.29 10.19 15.07
C SER A 119 -11.68 11.58 15.27
N GLY A 120 -10.36 11.70 15.15
CA GLY A 120 -9.61 12.88 15.57
C GLY A 120 -9.45 12.99 17.10
N ASP A 121 -9.87 11.94 17.81
CA ASP A 121 -9.80 11.87 19.26
C ASP A 121 -9.16 10.54 19.70
N HIS A 122 -8.20 10.64 20.58
CA HIS A 122 -7.57 9.48 21.18
C HIS A 122 -8.38 9.12 22.44
N ALA A 123 -9.19 8.05 22.33
CA ALA A 123 -9.90 7.53 23.48
C ALA A 123 -8.94 7.31 24.66
N ASP A 124 -9.13 8.07 25.71
CA ASP A 124 -8.46 7.80 26.98
C ASP A 124 -9.21 6.64 27.61
N TYR A 125 -8.59 5.43 27.59
CA TYR A 125 -9.20 4.13 27.93
C TYR A 125 -9.66 4.01 29.38
N SER A 126 -9.83 5.11 30.10
CA SER A 126 -10.11 5.03 31.53
C SER A 126 -11.59 4.80 31.88
N ASN A 127 -12.56 5.28 31.11
CA ASN A 127 -13.95 5.16 31.55
C ASN A 127 -15.01 4.77 30.48
N ASP A 128 -14.79 5.00 29.16
CA ASP A 128 -15.83 4.78 28.15
C ASP A 128 -15.33 4.05 26.89
N VAL A 129 -14.43 3.07 27.06
CA VAL A 129 -13.85 2.30 25.93
C VAL A 129 -14.92 1.57 25.13
N TRP A 130 -15.94 1.04 25.81
CA TRP A 130 -17.01 0.28 25.18
C TRP A 130 -17.85 1.17 24.27
N ASP A 131 -18.30 2.30 24.76
CA ASP A 131 -19.10 3.25 24.00
C ASP A 131 -18.30 3.83 22.82
N TYR A 132 -16.99 4.01 23.00
CA TYR A 132 -16.10 4.44 21.93
C TYR A 132 -15.98 3.37 20.84
N LEU A 133 -15.72 2.12 21.21
CA LEU A 133 -15.55 1.02 20.24
C LEU A 133 -16.86 0.68 19.54
N GLU A 134 -17.99 0.71 20.25
CA GLU A 134 -19.31 0.40 19.70
C GLU A 134 -19.66 1.30 18.50
N LYS A 135 -19.26 2.58 18.54
CA LYS A 135 -19.48 3.53 17.44
C LYS A 135 -18.81 3.15 16.13
N TYR A 136 -17.79 2.28 16.17
CA TYR A 136 -16.95 1.95 15.01
C TYR A 136 -17.02 0.47 14.59
N THR A 137 -17.94 -0.30 15.18
CA THR A 137 -18.10 -1.73 14.85
C THR A 137 -18.51 -1.97 13.40
N GLU A 138 -19.23 -1.02 12.80
CA GLU A 138 -19.70 -1.10 11.41
C GLU A 138 -18.69 -0.58 10.37
N LEU A 139 -17.52 -0.11 10.81
CA LEU A 139 -16.51 0.32 9.85
C LEU A 139 -16.02 -0.87 9.01
N PRO A 140 -15.87 -0.69 7.68
CA PRO A 140 -15.37 -1.73 6.78
C PRO A 140 -13.86 -1.91 6.94
N LEU A 141 -13.42 -2.27 8.16
CA LEU A 141 -12.03 -2.43 8.56
C LEU A 141 -11.78 -3.84 9.11
N THR A 142 -10.80 -4.52 8.55
CA THR A 142 -10.26 -5.77 9.09
C THR A 142 -8.79 -5.58 9.42
N VAL A 143 -8.37 -5.90 10.66
CA VAL A 143 -6.98 -5.81 11.11
C VAL A 143 -6.47 -7.20 11.47
N VAL A 144 -5.33 -7.58 10.91
CA VAL A 144 -4.73 -8.93 11.02
C VAL A 144 -3.28 -8.80 11.48
N ASP A 145 -2.87 -9.63 12.44
CA ASP A 145 -1.50 -9.66 12.97
C ASP A 145 -0.87 -11.06 13.01
N ASP A 146 -1.58 -12.09 12.51
CA ASP A 146 -1.21 -13.50 12.60
C ASP A 146 -0.90 -14.17 11.25
N LYS A 147 -0.81 -13.42 10.16
CA LYS A 147 -0.51 -13.91 8.82
C LYS A 147 0.84 -13.36 8.35
N TRP A 148 1.88 -14.17 8.49
CA TRP A 148 3.26 -13.75 8.23
C TRP A 148 3.81 -14.19 6.88
N ASP A 149 3.27 -15.26 6.27
CA ASP A 149 3.68 -15.72 4.94
C ASP A 149 2.78 -15.18 3.83
N TRP A 150 3.38 -15.00 2.64
CA TRP A 150 2.68 -14.40 1.49
C TRP A 150 1.46 -15.20 1.03
N GLU A 151 1.52 -16.53 1.06
CA GLU A 151 0.41 -17.36 0.56
C GLU A 151 -0.81 -17.26 1.50
N SER A 152 -0.58 -17.25 2.81
CA SER A 152 -1.65 -17.02 3.81
C SER A 152 -2.26 -15.63 3.68
N ILE A 153 -1.43 -14.59 3.50
CA ILE A 153 -1.88 -13.22 3.24
C ILE A 153 -2.76 -13.16 1.99
N LYS A 154 -2.30 -13.76 0.90
CA LYS A 154 -3.01 -13.79 -0.38
C LYS A 154 -4.39 -14.46 -0.27
N ILE A 155 -4.44 -15.66 0.32
CA ILE A 155 -5.70 -16.41 0.50
C ILE A 155 -6.68 -15.61 1.35
N PHE A 156 -6.21 -15.07 2.47
CA PHE A 156 -7.05 -14.28 3.35
C PHE A 156 -7.55 -12.99 2.68
N ALA A 157 -6.67 -12.28 1.98
CA ALA A 157 -7.03 -11.05 1.27
C ALA A 157 -8.08 -11.28 0.18
N GLN A 158 -8.01 -12.41 -0.52
CA GLN A 158 -9.03 -12.79 -1.51
C GLN A 158 -10.40 -13.06 -0.89
N SER A 159 -10.44 -13.57 0.35
CA SER A 159 -11.71 -13.84 1.06
C SER A 159 -12.38 -12.56 1.60
N CYS A 160 -11.63 -11.49 1.79
CA CYS A 160 -12.12 -10.24 2.41
C CYS A 160 -12.74 -9.25 1.41
N GLU A 161 -12.57 -9.45 0.10
CA GLU A 161 -13.03 -8.50 -0.94
C GLU A 161 -12.64 -7.04 -0.64
N ALA A 162 -11.40 -6.82 -0.18
CA ALA A 162 -10.93 -5.51 0.20
C ALA A 162 -10.71 -4.59 -1.01
N ASP A 163 -11.00 -3.30 -0.86
CA ASP A 163 -10.63 -2.27 -1.84
C ASP A 163 -9.17 -1.86 -1.69
N VAL A 164 -8.69 -1.84 -0.44
CA VAL A 164 -7.32 -1.42 -0.10
C VAL A 164 -6.72 -2.37 0.93
N ILE A 165 -5.49 -2.80 0.67
CA ILE A 165 -4.71 -3.67 1.55
C ILE A 165 -3.47 -2.92 2.02
N PHE A 166 -3.26 -2.86 3.34
CA PHE A 166 -2.03 -2.37 3.95
C PHE A 166 -1.15 -3.55 4.37
N LEU A 167 0.15 -3.43 4.14
CA LEU A 167 1.18 -4.39 4.56
C LEU A 167 2.23 -3.63 5.41
N ASP A 168 2.09 -3.67 6.73
CA ASP A 168 2.97 -2.96 7.68
C ASP A 168 3.75 -3.95 8.55
N PHE A 169 5.00 -4.22 8.24
CA PHE A 169 5.79 -3.79 7.08
C PHE A 169 6.22 -5.01 6.23
N VAL A 170 6.46 -4.74 4.96
CA VAL A 170 6.70 -5.78 3.93
C VAL A 170 7.88 -6.70 4.25
N GLN A 171 8.91 -6.22 4.96
CA GLN A 171 10.08 -7.02 5.30
C GLN A 171 9.80 -8.14 6.31
N ASN A 172 8.65 -8.11 7.00
CA ASN A 172 8.23 -9.17 7.92
C ASN A 172 7.44 -10.28 7.21
N ILE A 173 7.18 -10.16 5.92
CA ILE A 173 6.45 -11.17 5.16
C ILE A 173 7.41 -12.27 4.75
N GLU A 174 7.12 -13.49 5.20
CA GLU A 174 7.89 -14.67 4.85
C GLU A 174 7.58 -15.13 3.42
N ILE A 175 8.63 -15.44 2.66
CA ILE A 175 8.54 -15.98 1.32
C ILE A 175 9.74 -16.88 1.05
N GLN A 176 9.53 -17.96 0.31
CA GLN A 176 10.61 -18.88 -0.06
C GLN A 176 11.59 -18.24 -1.07
N GLY A 177 12.89 -18.41 -0.81
CA GLY A 177 13.98 -17.95 -1.68
C GLY A 177 15.36 -18.06 -1.02
N ASP A 178 16.39 -18.10 -1.86
CA ASP A 178 17.78 -18.27 -1.43
C ASP A 178 18.45 -16.92 -1.10
N GLY A 179 18.00 -16.28 -0.03
CA GLY A 179 18.52 -15.01 0.46
C GLY A 179 17.56 -13.85 0.34
N ILE A 180 17.81 -12.84 1.16
CA ILE A 180 16.89 -11.71 1.41
C ILE A 180 16.60 -10.91 0.13
N TYR A 181 17.59 -10.72 -0.73
CA TYR A 181 17.42 -9.98 -1.99
C TYR A 181 16.45 -10.70 -2.94
N GLU A 182 16.60 -12.01 -3.11
CA GLU A 182 15.72 -12.82 -3.95
C GLU A 182 14.31 -12.88 -3.38
N GLN A 183 14.19 -13.07 -2.07
CA GLN A 183 12.91 -13.06 -1.35
C GLN A 183 12.17 -11.73 -1.57
N THR A 184 12.85 -10.61 -1.38
CA THR A 184 12.24 -9.28 -1.57
C THR A 184 11.84 -9.04 -3.02
N SER A 185 12.67 -9.43 -3.99
CA SER A 185 12.35 -9.29 -5.41
C SER A 185 11.13 -10.14 -5.80
N LYS A 186 11.09 -11.39 -5.36
CA LYS A 186 9.93 -12.28 -5.58
C LYS A 186 8.65 -11.71 -4.95
N LEU A 187 8.75 -11.24 -3.70
CA LEU A 187 7.61 -10.67 -2.97
C LEU A 187 7.08 -9.42 -3.67
N ALA A 188 7.95 -8.49 -4.06
CA ALA A 188 7.56 -7.27 -4.74
C ALA A 188 6.78 -7.53 -6.05
N LYS A 189 7.26 -8.47 -6.87
CA LYS A 189 6.58 -8.89 -8.10
C LYS A 189 5.24 -9.57 -7.83
N ARG A 190 5.15 -10.40 -6.79
CA ARG A 190 3.91 -11.07 -6.39
C ARG A 190 2.87 -10.08 -5.86
N ILE A 191 3.28 -9.11 -5.05
CA ILE A 191 2.41 -8.01 -4.58
C ILE A 191 1.84 -7.22 -5.76
N GLN A 192 2.71 -6.82 -6.72
CA GLN A 192 2.27 -6.07 -7.91
C GLN A 192 1.27 -6.88 -8.75
N ARG A 193 1.59 -8.15 -9.01
CA ARG A 193 0.72 -9.04 -9.76
C ARG A 193 -0.63 -9.23 -9.08
N PHE A 194 -0.63 -9.43 -7.77
CA PHE A 194 -1.84 -9.60 -6.98
C PHE A 194 -2.73 -8.36 -7.03
N ALA A 195 -2.15 -7.14 -6.94
CA ALA A 195 -2.89 -5.88 -7.05
C ALA A 195 -3.63 -5.77 -8.39
N ILE A 196 -2.97 -6.15 -9.49
CA ILE A 196 -3.55 -6.12 -10.84
C ILE A 196 -4.63 -7.19 -11.00
N GLU A 197 -4.34 -8.45 -10.64
CA GLU A 197 -5.25 -9.59 -10.83
C GLU A 197 -6.54 -9.47 -10.02
N ASN A 198 -6.48 -8.86 -8.84
CA ASN A 198 -7.64 -8.71 -7.96
C ASN A 198 -8.23 -7.28 -7.99
N SER A 199 -7.71 -6.40 -8.83
CA SER A 199 -8.14 -5.00 -8.92
C SER A 199 -8.19 -4.30 -7.56
N VAL A 200 -7.16 -4.50 -6.72
CA VAL A 200 -7.05 -3.98 -5.36
C VAL A 200 -5.88 -2.99 -5.23
N THR A 201 -6.06 -1.94 -4.45
CA THR A 201 -4.97 -1.02 -4.10
C THR A 201 -4.13 -1.63 -2.98
N ILE A 202 -2.80 -1.68 -3.13
CA ILE A 202 -1.90 -2.14 -2.07
C ILE A 202 -1.02 -0.99 -1.59
N ILE A 203 -1.03 -0.77 -0.28
CA ILE A 203 -0.13 0.16 0.42
C ILE A 203 0.90 -0.68 1.15
N SER A 204 2.12 -0.72 0.64
CA SER A 204 3.23 -1.44 1.26
C SER A 204 4.12 -0.48 2.05
N ILE A 205 4.32 -0.77 3.32
CA ILE A 205 5.19 0.01 4.19
C ILE A 205 6.57 -0.66 4.20
N SER A 206 7.63 0.12 3.97
CA SER A 206 9.00 -0.38 3.88
C SER A 206 9.95 0.46 4.69
N GLN A 207 10.84 -0.21 5.42
CA GLN A 207 11.90 0.46 6.17
C GLN A 207 13.11 0.71 5.28
N LEU A 208 13.64 1.94 5.32
CA LEU A 208 14.89 2.31 4.66
C LEU A 208 16.10 1.81 5.44
N SER A 209 17.22 1.56 4.74
CA SER A 209 18.49 1.25 5.37
C SER A 209 19.09 2.51 6.03
N ASN A 210 19.61 2.35 7.24
CA ASN A 210 20.29 3.46 7.93
C ASN A 210 21.56 3.92 7.20
N ASP A 211 22.20 3.07 6.42
CA ASP A 211 23.38 3.38 5.63
C ASP A 211 23.08 4.39 4.51
N GLY A 212 21.87 4.40 3.97
CA GLY A 212 21.41 5.35 2.98
C GLY A 212 21.01 6.72 3.55
N ALA A 213 20.74 6.82 4.85
CA ALA A 213 20.27 8.05 5.49
C ALA A 213 21.26 9.22 5.34
N ARG A 214 22.56 8.93 5.26
CA ARG A 214 23.63 9.95 5.20
C ARG A 214 23.81 10.56 3.81
N TRP A 215 23.29 9.93 2.76
CA TRP A 215 23.64 10.26 1.37
C TRP A 215 22.45 10.63 0.48
N TYR A 216 21.21 10.54 1.00
CA TYR A 216 20.03 10.85 0.20
C TYR A 216 19.95 12.35 -0.13
N LYS A 217 20.10 12.67 -1.41
CA LYS A 217 19.71 13.95 -1.99
C LYS A 217 18.50 13.71 -2.88
N ALA A 218 17.60 14.69 -2.97
CA ALA A 218 16.47 14.60 -3.90
C ALA A 218 17.00 14.33 -5.33
N GLY A 219 16.53 13.24 -5.94
CA GLY A 219 17.02 12.78 -7.26
C GLY A 219 17.93 11.54 -7.21
N ASP A 220 18.44 11.14 -6.05
CA ASP A 220 19.23 9.92 -5.92
C ASP A 220 18.35 8.65 -5.91
N ILE A 221 18.99 7.50 -6.17
CA ILE A 221 18.33 6.20 -6.03
C ILE A 221 17.90 6.01 -4.57
N ILE A 222 16.63 5.72 -4.35
CA ILE A 222 16.05 5.57 -3.01
C ILE A 222 16.72 4.37 -2.31
N PRO A 223 17.43 4.59 -1.19
CA PRO A 223 18.13 3.52 -0.48
C PRO A 223 17.14 2.73 0.39
N MET A 224 16.26 1.94 -0.21
CA MET A 224 15.43 1.02 0.54
C MET A 224 16.26 -0.15 1.04
N LYS A 225 16.12 -0.49 2.32
CA LYS A 225 16.66 -1.73 2.87
C LYS A 225 16.02 -2.89 2.11
N TRP A 226 16.82 -3.64 1.36
CA TRP A 226 16.38 -4.76 0.52
C TRP A 226 15.53 -4.39 -0.72
N GLY A 227 15.48 -3.10 -1.16
CA GLY A 227 14.34 -2.74 -1.97
C GLY A 227 14.46 -1.90 -3.21
N GLY A 228 15.53 -1.92 -3.99
CA GLY A 228 15.44 -1.43 -5.37
C GLY A 228 14.28 -2.08 -6.14
N GLU A 229 14.00 -3.35 -5.89
CA GLU A 229 12.89 -4.12 -6.48
C GLU A 229 11.51 -3.70 -5.96
N LEU A 230 11.37 -3.34 -4.66
CA LEU A 230 10.11 -2.78 -4.14
C LEU A 230 9.77 -1.47 -4.85
N VAL A 231 10.75 -0.57 -5.01
CA VAL A 231 10.56 0.67 -5.78
C VAL A 231 10.28 0.38 -7.25
N ALA A 232 11.02 -0.55 -7.85
CA ALA A 232 10.83 -0.92 -9.26
C ALA A 232 9.42 -1.46 -9.53
N SER A 233 8.91 -2.32 -8.63
CA SER A 233 7.58 -2.94 -8.73
C SER A 233 6.44 -2.04 -8.27
N SER A 234 6.72 -0.93 -7.55
CA SER A 234 5.69 0.02 -7.15
C SER A 234 5.31 0.96 -8.29
N ASP A 235 4.07 1.42 -8.26
CA ASP A 235 3.55 2.43 -9.17
C ASP A 235 3.75 3.84 -8.62
N ILE A 236 3.63 3.97 -7.30
CA ILE A 236 3.88 5.20 -6.54
C ILE A 236 4.86 4.88 -5.40
N CYS A 237 5.82 5.79 -5.15
CA CYS A 237 6.68 5.74 -3.97
C CYS A 237 6.61 7.06 -3.22
N LEU A 238 6.21 6.98 -1.96
CA LEU A 238 6.17 8.09 -1.02
C LEU A 238 7.30 7.92 0.00
N MET A 239 8.14 8.92 0.14
CA MET A 239 9.27 8.91 1.07
C MET A 239 8.98 9.86 2.21
N LEU A 240 9.05 9.35 3.45
CA LEU A 240 8.89 10.16 4.66
C LEU A 240 10.24 10.37 5.32
N GLN A 241 10.50 11.60 5.73
CA GLN A 241 11.71 11.99 6.41
C GLN A 241 11.39 12.99 7.52
N ASN A 242 11.88 12.73 8.74
CA ASN A 242 11.72 13.68 9.84
C ASN A 242 12.58 14.92 9.61
N ASP A 243 12.07 16.07 10.00
CA ASP A 243 12.91 17.25 10.23
C ASP A 243 13.84 16.98 11.42
N GLN A 244 15.13 17.24 11.25
CA GLN A 244 16.14 16.99 12.29
C GLN A 244 16.04 17.96 13.46
N THR A 245 15.41 19.11 13.27
CA THR A 245 15.28 20.19 14.25
C THR A 245 13.93 20.20 14.95
N ASN A 246 12.90 19.68 14.30
CA ASN A 246 11.53 19.64 14.80
C ASN A 246 10.89 18.27 14.54
N GLY A 247 10.90 17.40 15.53
CA GLY A 247 10.34 16.05 15.42
C GLY A 247 8.83 15.98 15.16
N ARG A 248 8.12 17.12 15.10
CA ARG A 248 6.70 17.19 14.69
C ARG A 248 6.52 17.51 13.21
N LEU A 249 7.62 17.72 12.48
CA LEU A 249 7.61 17.99 11.05
C LEU A 249 8.11 16.78 10.28
N ILE A 250 7.37 16.40 9.28
CA ILE A 250 7.73 15.35 8.33
C ILE A 250 7.74 15.95 6.93
N ASN A 251 8.81 15.65 6.21
CA ASN A 251 8.90 15.86 4.79
C ASN A 251 8.38 14.63 4.07
N LEU A 252 7.38 14.78 3.21
CA LEU A 252 6.89 13.75 2.30
C LEU A 252 7.33 14.09 0.88
N THR A 253 8.09 13.22 0.25
CA THR A 253 8.51 13.36 -1.16
C THR A 253 7.85 12.27 -2.00
N ILE A 254 7.27 12.64 -3.15
CA ILE A 254 6.80 11.71 -4.18
C ILE A 254 8.02 11.30 -5.02
N ALA A 255 8.69 10.23 -4.60
CA ALA A 255 9.92 9.77 -5.23
C ALA A 255 9.68 9.02 -6.55
N LYS A 256 8.51 8.41 -6.71
CA LYS A 256 8.06 7.78 -7.95
C LYS A 256 6.56 7.98 -8.12
N ASN A 257 6.14 8.28 -9.32
CA ASN A 257 4.73 8.35 -9.69
C ASN A 257 4.57 8.03 -11.18
N LYS A 258 3.93 6.92 -11.50
CA LYS A 258 3.62 6.54 -12.88
C LYS A 258 2.44 7.31 -13.47
N PHE A 259 1.65 7.98 -12.63
CA PHE A 259 0.35 8.54 -13.01
C PHE A 259 0.28 10.07 -12.94
N GLY A 260 1.31 10.73 -12.44
CA GLY A 260 1.31 12.17 -12.21
C GLY A 260 2.72 12.74 -12.05
N ARG A 261 2.83 13.81 -11.26
CA ARG A 261 4.11 14.45 -11.01
C ARG A 261 4.98 13.61 -10.07
N LYS A 262 6.27 13.71 -10.22
CA LYS A 262 7.28 13.14 -9.33
C LYS A 262 8.16 14.28 -8.79
N GLU A 263 8.89 13.98 -7.69
CA GLU A 263 9.82 14.91 -7.03
C GLU A 263 9.13 16.09 -6.30
N ASP A 264 7.78 16.09 -6.26
CA ASP A 264 7.05 17.04 -5.41
C ASP A 264 7.30 16.71 -3.94
N THR A 265 7.51 17.74 -3.14
CA THR A 265 7.84 17.64 -1.71
C THR A 265 6.83 18.44 -0.90
N PHE A 266 6.36 17.85 0.20
CA PHE A 266 5.34 18.43 1.07
C PHE A 266 5.81 18.41 2.52
N TRP A 267 5.63 19.50 3.22
CA TRP A 267 5.88 19.57 4.65
C TRP A 267 4.58 19.36 5.43
N LEU A 268 4.61 18.37 6.30
CA LEU A 268 3.47 17.96 7.11
C LEU A 268 3.78 18.18 8.58
N SER A 269 2.85 18.77 9.32
CA SER A 269 2.84 18.69 10.79
C SER A 269 2.17 17.39 11.22
N VAL A 270 2.65 16.81 12.31
CA VAL A 270 2.15 15.56 12.84
C VAL A 270 1.63 15.74 14.26
N ASP A 271 0.36 15.43 14.46
CA ASP A 271 -0.18 15.13 15.77
C ASP A 271 0.01 13.63 16.06
N TYR A 272 1.07 13.31 16.79
CA TYR A 272 1.40 11.92 17.11
C TYR A 272 0.41 11.26 18.08
N LYS A 273 -0.38 12.02 18.81
CA LYS A 273 -1.40 11.48 19.71
C LYS A 273 -2.56 10.90 18.90
N ASN A 274 -3.02 11.64 17.92
CA ASN A 274 -4.19 11.28 17.10
C ASN A 274 -3.81 10.73 15.72
N ASN A 275 -2.52 10.60 15.41
CA ASN A 275 -2.01 10.17 14.10
C ASN A 275 -2.58 11.00 12.93
N ILE A 276 -2.66 12.32 13.11
CA ILE A 276 -3.17 13.26 12.10
C ILE A 276 -2.01 13.97 11.44
N PHE A 277 -2.02 14.01 10.11
CA PHE A 277 -1.04 14.71 9.29
C PHE A 277 -1.71 15.88 8.58
N THR A 278 -1.16 17.06 8.76
CA THR A 278 -1.70 18.30 8.17
C THR A 278 -0.63 18.98 7.33
N LEU A 279 -0.99 19.39 6.12
CA LEU A 279 -0.09 20.14 5.25
C LEU A 279 0.21 21.52 5.88
N ILE A 280 1.52 21.86 5.96
CA ILE A 280 1.98 23.19 6.35
C ILE A 280 2.34 23.97 5.08
N ASP A 281 3.13 23.37 4.18
CA ASP A 281 3.54 24.02 2.94
C ASP A 281 3.78 22.96 1.84
N ALA A 282 3.44 23.34 0.61
CA ALA A 282 3.59 22.52 -0.58
C ALA A 282 4.90 22.77 -1.34
N ASN A 283 5.73 23.74 -0.96
CA ASN A 283 6.97 24.09 -1.65
C ASN A 283 7.88 24.98 -0.79
N VAL A 284 8.36 24.49 0.35
CA VAL A 284 9.45 25.23 1.03
C VAL A 284 10.74 25.00 0.23
N PRO A 285 11.37 26.04 -0.29
CA PRO A 285 12.65 25.91 -0.99
C PRO A 285 13.69 25.25 -0.09
N LYS A 286 14.56 24.42 -0.68
CA LYS A 286 15.68 23.71 -0.02
C LYS A 286 16.64 24.61 0.80
N SER A 287 16.44 25.92 0.83
CA SER A 287 17.27 26.91 1.56
C SER A 287 16.99 26.97 3.07
N PHE A 288 15.93 26.34 3.59
CA PHE A 288 15.65 26.27 5.02
C PHE A 288 16.14 24.99 5.71
N VAL A 289 16.73 24.06 4.95
CA VAL A 289 17.43 22.90 5.49
C VAL A 289 18.93 23.25 5.56
N LYS A 290 19.33 23.95 6.59
CA LYS A 290 20.74 24.14 6.97
C LYS A 290 21.12 23.12 8.02
#